data_857e2c0581e596177a32017ea87512d2
#
_entry.id   857e2c0581e596177a32017ea87512d2
#
_cell.length_a   1.000
_cell.length_b   1.000
_cell.length_c   1.000
_cell.angle_alpha   90.00
_cell.angle_beta   90.00
_cell.angle_gamma   90.00
#
_symmetry.space_group_name_H-M   'P 1'
#
loop_
_entity.id
_entity.type
_entity.pdbx_description
1 polymer ?
#
loop_
_entity_poly.entity_id
_entity_poly.type
_entity_poly.pdbx_seq_one_letter_code
_entity_poly.pdbx_strand_id
1 'polypeptide(L)'
;MKLTRRETLLAGLGTACVAVLPIPAFASVEDAVAAFTGGADTGTDGIVLTAPEIAENGNTVPVEVAAPGAVSITLLAAGNPNPEVVTFNFGALAASQSASTRIRLAGTQDVVAVAKMADGSFVRASREVKVT
;
A
#
# COMPACT_ATOMS: atom_id res chain seq x y z
N MET A 1 30.46 36.86 26.54
CA MET A 1 30.36 35.55 27.18
C MET A 1 31.29 34.58 26.47
N LYS A 2 32.30 34.10 27.14
CA LYS A 2 33.22 33.11 26.54
C LYS A 2 32.75 31.72 26.89
N LEU A 3 32.35 30.95 25.88
CA LEU A 3 32.02 29.54 26.01
C LEU A 3 33.31 28.71 26.10
N THR A 4 33.44 27.86 27.08
CA THR A 4 34.54 26.90 27.15
C THR A 4 34.32 25.82 26.07
N ARG A 5 35.39 25.15 25.66
CA ARG A 5 35.31 24.03 24.73
C ARG A 5 34.34 22.94 25.23
N ARG A 6 34.23 22.76 26.50
CA ARG A 6 33.35 21.79 27.14
C ARG A 6 31.87 22.17 27.01
N GLU A 7 31.57 23.45 27.17
CA GLU A 7 30.22 23.98 27.03
C GLU A 7 29.73 23.94 25.59
N THR A 8 30.62 24.19 24.66
CA THR A 8 30.30 24.09 23.19
C THR A 8 30.00 22.65 22.82
N LEU A 9 30.73 21.65 23.33
CA LEU A 9 30.46 20.25 23.10
C LEU A 9 29.14 19.77 23.65
N LEU A 10 28.76 20.24 24.85
CA LEU A 10 27.47 19.92 25.49
C LEU A 10 26.30 20.54 24.73
N ALA A 11 26.43 21.76 24.23
CA ALA A 11 25.43 22.42 23.41
C ALA A 11 25.26 21.73 22.06
N GLY A 12 26.35 21.23 21.44
CA GLY A 12 26.33 20.50 20.20
C GLY A 12 25.66 19.14 20.30
N LEU A 13 25.80 18.43 21.41
CA LEU A 13 25.16 17.13 21.65
C LEU A 13 23.63 17.27 21.84
N GLY A 14 23.17 18.33 22.45
CA GLY A 14 21.72 18.58 22.60
C GLY A 14 21.01 18.84 21.29
N THR A 15 21.71 19.40 20.30
CA THR A 15 21.12 19.72 18.98
C THR A 15 21.11 18.50 18.04
N ALA A 16 22.06 17.55 18.20
CA ALA A 16 22.17 16.40 17.32
C ALA A 16 21.03 15.38 17.52
N CYS A 17 20.40 15.32 18.70
CA CYS A 17 19.32 14.38 18.99
C CYS A 17 17.98 14.75 18.31
N VAL A 18 17.84 15.94 17.78
CA VAL A 18 16.58 16.43 17.17
C VAL A 18 16.52 16.17 15.66
N ALA A 19 17.63 15.77 15.04
CA ALA A 19 17.74 15.66 13.59
C ALA A 19 17.28 14.32 13.00
N VAL A 20 16.92 13.33 13.82
CA VAL A 20 16.48 12.03 13.34
C VAL A 20 14.96 12.02 13.25
N LEU A 21 14.44 12.53 12.14
CA LEU A 21 13.05 12.35 11.80
C LEU A 21 12.86 10.96 11.23
N PRO A 22 11.93 10.14 11.77
CA PRO A 22 11.63 8.85 11.17
C PRO A 22 11.10 9.06 9.75
N ILE A 23 11.67 8.34 8.79
CA ILE A 23 11.14 8.28 7.43
C ILE A 23 9.79 7.55 7.55
N PRO A 24 8.68 8.14 7.07
CA PRO A 24 7.40 7.46 7.12
C PRO A 24 7.46 6.22 6.25
N ALA A 25 7.52 5.05 6.89
CA ALA A 25 7.27 3.78 6.26
C ALA A 25 5.79 3.45 6.48
N PHE A 26 5.12 2.87 5.48
CA PHE A 26 3.75 2.41 5.67
C PHE A 26 3.76 1.24 6.64
N ALA A 27 3.43 1.49 7.91
CA ALA A 27 3.42 0.49 8.96
C ALA A 27 2.21 -0.44 8.87
N SER A 28 1.16 -0.05 8.12
CA SER A 28 -0.06 -0.82 7.97
C SER A 28 -0.68 -0.63 6.59
N VAL A 29 -1.56 -1.57 6.21
CA VAL A 29 -2.32 -1.46 4.97
C VAL A 29 -3.24 -0.23 4.97
N GLU A 30 -3.78 0.15 6.13
CA GLU A 30 -4.65 1.32 6.23
C GLU A 30 -3.89 2.62 5.97
N ASP A 31 -2.64 2.71 6.39
CA ASP A 31 -1.78 3.86 6.06
C ASP A 31 -1.52 3.94 4.56
N ALA A 32 -1.28 2.81 3.91
CA ALA A 32 -1.08 2.75 2.46
C ALA A 32 -2.36 3.11 1.69
N VAL A 33 -3.53 2.67 2.16
CA VAL A 33 -4.83 3.05 1.59
C VAL A 33 -5.03 4.55 1.72
N ALA A 34 -4.78 5.12 2.89
CA ALA A 34 -4.90 6.56 3.12
C ALA A 34 -3.97 7.38 2.21
N ALA A 35 -2.74 6.90 2.00
CA ALA A 35 -1.80 7.55 1.10
C ALA A 35 -2.28 7.52 -0.36
N PHE A 36 -2.88 6.41 -0.80
CA PHE A 36 -3.41 6.28 -2.15
C PHE A 36 -4.67 7.12 -2.37
N THR A 37 -5.57 7.15 -1.38
CA THR A 37 -6.86 7.86 -1.47
C THR A 37 -6.79 9.32 -1.05
N GLY A 38 -5.70 9.73 -0.42
CA GLY A 38 -5.60 11.07 0.18
C GLY A 38 -6.49 11.25 1.40
N GLY A 39 -6.93 10.15 2.05
CA GLY A 39 -7.82 10.17 3.19
C GLY A 39 -9.30 10.15 2.82
N ALA A 40 -9.63 10.01 1.54
CA ALA A 40 -11.04 9.93 1.09
C ALA A 40 -11.68 8.60 1.49
N ASP A 41 -12.99 8.61 1.69
CA ASP A 41 -13.75 7.39 1.95
C ASP A 41 -13.77 6.47 0.73
N THR A 42 -13.79 5.16 0.97
CA THR A 42 -13.84 4.15 -0.08
C THR A 42 -15.20 3.44 -0.07
N GLY A 43 -15.79 3.29 -1.26
CA GLY A 43 -16.93 2.43 -1.47
C GLY A 43 -16.51 0.96 -1.63
N THR A 44 -17.47 0.07 -1.70
CA THR A 44 -17.25 -1.37 -1.88
C THR A 44 -17.76 -1.91 -3.21
N ASP A 45 -18.50 -1.12 -3.96
CA ASP A 45 -19.12 -1.50 -5.23
C ASP A 45 -18.25 -1.09 -6.41
N GLY A 46 -18.26 -1.88 -7.46
CA GLY A 46 -17.59 -1.55 -8.72
C GLY A 46 -16.15 -2.05 -8.81
N ILE A 47 -15.70 -2.84 -7.86
CA ILE A 47 -14.40 -3.50 -7.89
C ILE A 47 -14.54 -4.98 -7.60
N VAL A 48 -13.83 -5.82 -8.34
CA VAL A 48 -13.77 -7.27 -8.14
C VAL A 48 -12.32 -7.66 -7.92
N LEU A 49 -12.06 -8.32 -6.80
CA LEU A 49 -10.76 -8.90 -6.49
C LEU A 49 -10.90 -10.40 -6.43
N THR A 50 -10.17 -11.11 -7.28
CA THR A 50 -10.14 -12.57 -7.32
C THR A 50 -8.78 -13.06 -6.83
N ALA A 51 -8.79 -13.88 -5.78
CA ALA A 51 -7.60 -14.49 -5.22
C ALA A 51 -7.97 -15.89 -4.70
N PRO A 52 -7.03 -16.86 -4.68
CA PRO A 52 -7.30 -18.17 -4.12
C PRO A 52 -7.52 -18.09 -2.62
N GLU A 53 -8.42 -18.92 -2.09
CA GLU A 53 -8.63 -19.02 -0.64
C GLU A 53 -7.40 -19.62 0.06
N ILE A 54 -6.75 -20.56 -0.63
CA ILE A 54 -5.55 -21.25 -0.12
C ILE A 54 -4.47 -21.19 -1.19
N ALA A 55 -3.31 -20.67 -0.80
CA ALA A 55 -2.11 -20.65 -1.63
C ALA A 55 -1.09 -21.65 -1.07
N GLU A 56 -0.76 -22.66 -1.85
CA GLU A 56 0.25 -23.66 -1.47
C GLU A 56 1.67 -23.09 -1.57
N ASN A 57 1.85 -22.03 -2.37
CA ASN A 57 3.12 -21.35 -2.55
C ASN A 57 2.93 -19.85 -2.42
N GLY A 58 3.31 -19.29 -1.26
CA GLY A 58 3.21 -17.87 -0.99
C GLY A 58 4.14 -16.99 -1.85
N ASN A 59 5.12 -17.56 -2.53
CA ASN A 59 6.03 -16.80 -3.38
C ASN A 59 5.40 -16.41 -4.72
N THR A 60 4.31 -17.07 -5.12
CA THR A 60 3.65 -16.84 -6.40
C THR A 60 2.15 -17.08 -6.29
N VAL A 61 1.42 -16.10 -5.82
CA VAL A 61 -0.02 -16.17 -5.62
C VAL A 61 -0.71 -15.42 -6.76
N PRO A 62 -1.53 -16.11 -7.59
CA PRO A 62 -2.25 -15.44 -8.67
C PRO A 62 -3.36 -14.54 -8.11
N VAL A 63 -3.43 -13.33 -8.61
CA VAL A 63 -4.43 -12.33 -8.21
C VAL A 63 -4.94 -11.63 -9.46
N GLU A 64 -6.25 -11.40 -9.52
CA GLU A 64 -6.89 -10.65 -10.59
C GLU A 64 -7.75 -9.55 -10.00
N VAL A 65 -7.70 -8.36 -10.60
CA VAL A 65 -8.52 -7.23 -10.21
C VAL A 65 -9.22 -6.65 -11.43
N ALA A 66 -10.45 -6.20 -11.24
CA ALA A 66 -11.22 -5.51 -12.25
C ALA A 66 -12.05 -4.40 -11.60
N ALA A 67 -12.01 -3.22 -12.19
CA ALA A 67 -12.81 -2.09 -11.75
C ALA A 67 -13.18 -1.25 -12.97
N PRO A 68 -14.31 -1.53 -13.64
CA PRO A 68 -14.72 -0.76 -14.81
C PRO A 68 -14.84 0.72 -14.50
N GLY A 69 -14.21 1.56 -15.32
CA GLY A 69 -14.17 3.01 -15.10
C GLY A 69 -13.04 3.49 -14.19
N ALA A 70 -12.16 2.61 -13.73
CA ALA A 70 -11.01 2.99 -12.94
C ALA A 70 -9.90 3.63 -13.78
N VAL A 71 -9.18 4.59 -13.22
CA VAL A 71 -7.96 5.14 -13.82
C VAL A 71 -6.72 4.48 -13.25
N SER A 72 -6.79 3.96 -12.04
CA SER A 72 -5.71 3.16 -11.43
C SER A 72 -6.26 2.20 -10.39
N ILE A 73 -5.56 1.09 -10.19
CA ILE A 73 -5.85 0.11 -9.14
C ILE A 73 -4.54 -0.22 -8.44
N THR A 74 -4.52 -0.15 -7.11
CA THR A 74 -3.38 -0.58 -6.31
C THR A 74 -3.70 -1.86 -5.56
N LEU A 75 -2.74 -2.78 -5.51
CA LEU A 75 -2.82 -4.00 -4.71
C LEU A 75 -1.95 -3.86 -3.47
N LEU A 76 -2.49 -4.25 -2.34
CA LEU A 76 -1.85 -4.19 -1.04
C LEU A 76 -1.91 -5.56 -0.37
N ALA A 77 -0.86 -5.89 0.37
CA ALA A 77 -0.78 -7.11 1.16
C ALA A 77 -0.64 -6.73 2.64
N ALA A 78 -1.69 -6.96 3.42
CA ALA A 78 -1.80 -6.45 4.79
C ALA A 78 -0.75 -6.99 5.75
N GLY A 79 -0.28 -8.22 5.52
CA GLY A 79 0.68 -8.89 6.39
C GLY A 79 2.13 -8.86 5.90
N ASN A 80 2.41 -8.26 4.75
CA ASN A 80 3.78 -8.11 4.26
C ASN A 80 4.49 -6.96 4.99
N PRO A 81 5.83 -7.04 5.14
CA PRO A 81 6.60 -5.95 5.74
C PRO A 81 6.39 -4.61 5.03
N ASN A 82 6.26 -4.65 3.70
CA ASN A 82 5.83 -3.51 2.90
C ASN A 82 4.48 -3.85 2.28
N PRO A 83 3.39 -3.19 2.69
CA PRO A 83 2.05 -3.54 2.19
C PRO A 83 1.83 -3.16 0.72
N GLU A 84 2.54 -2.20 0.18
CA GLU A 84 2.42 -1.84 -1.24
C GLU A 84 3.03 -2.92 -2.12
N VAL A 85 2.23 -3.49 -3.02
CA VAL A 85 2.67 -4.54 -3.94
C VAL A 85 2.83 -3.99 -5.35
N VAL A 86 1.76 -3.48 -5.95
CA VAL A 86 1.75 -3.00 -7.32
C VAL A 86 0.61 -2.02 -7.55
N THR A 87 0.83 -1.05 -8.43
CA THR A 87 -0.21 -0.14 -8.90
C THR A 87 -0.30 -0.23 -10.42
N PHE A 88 -1.51 -0.47 -10.92
CA PHE A 88 -1.81 -0.49 -12.35
C PHE A 88 -2.43 0.85 -12.74
N ASN A 89 -1.85 1.51 -13.74
CA ASN A 89 -2.40 2.73 -14.30
C ASN A 89 -2.95 2.43 -15.68
N PHE A 90 -4.21 2.77 -15.93
CA PHE A 90 -4.89 2.49 -17.18
C PHE A 90 -4.90 3.74 -18.07
N GLY A 91 -4.42 3.56 -19.29
CA GLY A 91 -4.46 4.63 -20.29
C GLY A 91 -5.84 4.78 -20.91
N ALA A 92 -6.03 5.88 -21.66
CA ALA A 92 -7.31 6.17 -22.32
C ALA A 92 -7.71 5.13 -23.36
N LEU A 93 -6.74 4.37 -23.89
CA LEU A 93 -6.98 3.33 -24.90
C LEU A 93 -7.09 1.92 -24.30
N ALA A 94 -7.10 1.79 -22.98
CA ALA A 94 -7.28 0.48 -22.34
C ALA A 94 -8.68 -0.05 -22.63
N ALA A 95 -8.74 -1.26 -23.21
CA ALA A 95 -10.01 -1.89 -23.54
C ALA A 95 -10.84 -2.27 -22.32
N SER A 96 -10.17 -2.55 -21.20
CA SER A 96 -10.79 -2.83 -19.90
C SER A 96 -9.87 -2.38 -18.79
N GLN A 97 -10.44 -2.09 -17.63
CA GLN A 97 -9.70 -1.74 -16.43
C GLN A 97 -9.58 -2.98 -15.54
N SER A 98 -8.81 -3.95 -16.02
CA SER A 98 -8.53 -5.19 -15.32
C SER A 98 -7.06 -5.57 -15.46
N ALA A 99 -6.54 -6.29 -14.49
CA ALA A 99 -5.17 -6.78 -14.51
C ALA A 99 -5.05 -8.08 -13.72
N SER A 100 -4.22 -8.97 -14.22
CA SER A 100 -3.87 -10.23 -13.55
C SER A 100 -2.38 -10.23 -13.30
N THR A 101 -1.97 -10.66 -12.12
CA THR A 101 -0.57 -10.77 -11.76
C THR A 101 -0.36 -11.86 -10.73
N ARG A 102 0.88 -12.11 -10.40
CA ARG A 102 1.26 -12.98 -9.29
C ARG A 102 2.04 -12.17 -8.28
N ILE A 103 1.68 -12.33 -7.02
CA ILE A 103 2.27 -11.57 -5.92
C ILE A 103 2.87 -12.53 -4.89
N ARG A 104 3.77 -11.99 -4.07
CA ARG A 104 4.35 -12.70 -2.95
C ARG A 104 3.61 -12.33 -1.68
N LEU A 105 3.21 -13.35 -0.93
CA LEU A 105 2.62 -13.20 0.40
C LEU A 105 3.53 -13.87 1.43
N ALA A 106 3.94 -13.12 2.44
CA ALA A 106 4.83 -13.60 3.50
C ALA A 106 4.17 -14.62 4.42
N GLY A 107 2.86 -14.68 4.43
CA GLY A 107 2.06 -15.62 5.24
C GLY A 107 0.58 -15.39 4.99
N THR A 108 -0.26 -16.11 5.72
CA THR A 108 -1.71 -15.91 5.68
C THR A 108 -2.06 -14.46 6.01
N GLN A 109 -2.81 -13.81 5.13
CA GLN A 109 -3.13 -12.39 5.25
C GLN A 109 -4.25 -11.98 4.30
N ASP A 110 -4.72 -10.74 4.46
CA ASP A 110 -5.65 -10.12 3.53
C ASP A 110 -4.89 -9.47 2.37
N VAL A 111 -5.39 -9.68 1.17
CA VAL A 111 -5.02 -8.92 -0.02
C VAL A 111 -6.09 -7.86 -0.24
N VAL A 112 -5.69 -6.62 -0.41
CA VAL A 112 -6.59 -5.48 -0.57
C VAL A 112 -6.36 -4.84 -1.92
N ALA A 113 -7.43 -4.54 -2.63
CA ALA A 113 -7.40 -3.77 -3.87
C ALA A 113 -8.15 -2.46 -3.67
N VAL A 114 -7.56 -1.36 -4.09
CA VAL A 114 -8.19 -0.04 -4.07
C VAL A 114 -8.11 0.55 -5.46
N ALA A 115 -9.24 0.98 -6.00
CA ALA A 115 -9.32 1.59 -7.31
C ALA A 115 -9.68 3.07 -7.20
N LYS A 116 -8.98 3.87 -7.99
CA LYS A 116 -9.35 5.27 -8.22
C LYS A 116 -10.18 5.34 -9.48
N MET A 117 -11.42 5.80 -9.34
CA MET A 117 -12.36 5.89 -10.45
C MET A 117 -12.16 7.20 -11.24
N ALA A 118 -12.67 7.23 -12.46
CA ALA A 118 -12.55 8.40 -13.34
C ALA A 118 -13.26 9.66 -12.78
N ASP A 119 -14.28 9.47 -11.95
CA ASP A 119 -14.99 10.57 -11.28
C ASP A 119 -14.30 11.10 -10.01
N GLY A 120 -13.15 10.51 -9.66
CA GLY A 120 -12.39 10.87 -8.46
C GLY A 120 -12.77 10.10 -7.21
N SER A 121 -13.76 9.22 -7.29
CA SER A 121 -14.12 8.35 -6.16
C SER A 121 -13.15 7.17 -6.04
N PHE A 122 -13.20 6.51 -4.87
CA PHE A 122 -12.38 5.34 -4.59
C PHE A 122 -13.27 4.18 -4.16
N VAL A 123 -12.92 2.97 -4.60
CA VAL A 123 -13.59 1.73 -4.19
C VAL A 123 -12.54 0.73 -3.74
N ARG A 124 -12.94 -0.18 -2.85
CA ARG A 124 -12.03 -1.10 -2.18
C ARG A 124 -12.65 -2.50 -2.10
N ALA A 125 -11.82 -3.52 -2.28
CA ALA A 125 -12.17 -4.92 -2.04
C ALA A 125 -11.04 -5.60 -1.29
N SER A 126 -11.35 -6.64 -0.51
CA SER A 126 -10.34 -7.45 0.17
C SER A 126 -10.70 -8.93 0.14
N ARG A 127 -9.66 -9.77 0.17
CA ARG A 127 -9.77 -11.23 0.23
C ARG A 127 -8.71 -11.78 1.16
N GLU A 128 -9.10 -12.67 2.06
CA GLU A 128 -8.14 -13.42 2.87
C GLU A 128 -7.56 -14.57 2.04
N VAL A 129 -6.24 -14.71 2.06
CA VAL A 129 -5.52 -15.81 1.42
C VAL A 129 -4.75 -16.55 2.50
N LYS A 130 -5.04 -17.85 2.66
CA LYS A 130 -4.29 -18.73 3.56
C LYS A 130 -3.07 -19.27 2.83
N VAL A 131 -1.89 -19.04 3.39
CA VAL A 131 -0.63 -19.55 2.86
C VAL A 131 -0.20 -20.75 3.70
N THR A 132 -0.07 -21.91 3.07
CA THR A 132 0.33 -23.16 3.73
C THR A 132 1.81 -23.46 3.53
#